data_eb29d0efdd67460ed9f5e287fa09db01
#
_entry.id   eb29d0efdd67460ed9f5e287fa09db01
#
_cell.length_a   1.000
_cell.length_b   1.000
_cell.length_c   1.000
_cell.angle_alpha   90.00
_cell.angle_beta   90.00
_cell.angle_gamma   90.00
#
_symmetry.space_group_name_H-M   'P 1'
#
loop_
_entity.id
_entity.type
_entity.pdbx_description
1 polymer ?
#
loop_
_entity_poly.entity_id
_entity_poly.type
_entity_poly.pdbx_seq_one_letter_code
_entity_poly.pdbx_strand_id
1 'polypeptide(L)'
;MGLFDGKVVFVTGAARGQGRSHAVRFAQEGADVLATDVCADIPSTGYPGATVAELEETKRLVEAAGRRCVTHVVDVRDHAGMAAAVDEGAAELGVIDVVVANAGIAGKDYGVQATSVDVWREVVDINLSGVFITLQTGCKGMIERGGPGAVVVVSSIMGLRTHGGVPAYTSAKHGLVGLTKSAAHELSRLSIRVNAVHPGNVLTPMIENDVLFGMFRPDLPHPTADDVAPLMQQMNLLPAPWALPSDVTEAVIWLASDQARYVTGASLPIDLGAIIK
;
A
#
# COMPACT_ATOMS: atom_id res chain seq x y z
N MET A 1 -24.84 1.12 -10.49
CA MET A 1 -24.33 0.00 -9.70
C MET A 1 -22.82 0.07 -9.80
N GLY A 2 -22.12 0.25 -8.69
CA GLY A 2 -20.65 0.35 -8.66
C GLY A 2 -20.00 -1.01 -8.85
N LEU A 3 -18.70 -1.03 -9.15
CA LEU A 3 -17.94 -2.27 -9.36
C LEU A 3 -17.87 -3.16 -8.10
N PHE A 4 -18.08 -2.57 -6.92
CA PHE A 4 -17.95 -3.24 -5.61
C PHE A 4 -19.21 -3.13 -4.75
N ASP A 5 -20.38 -2.94 -5.37
CA ASP A 5 -21.64 -2.91 -4.63
C ASP A 5 -21.83 -4.16 -3.77
N GLY A 6 -22.05 -3.96 -2.46
CA GLY A 6 -22.24 -5.04 -1.49
C GLY A 6 -20.96 -5.80 -1.11
N LYS A 7 -19.79 -5.33 -1.50
CA LYS A 7 -18.48 -5.87 -1.14
C LYS A 7 -17.89 -5.18 0.07
N VAL A 8 -17.03 -5.89 0.80
CA VAL A 8 -16.23 -5.37 1.89
C VAL A 8 -14.75 -5.37 1.49
N VAL A 9 -14.10 -4.22 1.64
CA VAL A 9 -12.69 -4.03 1.30
C VAL A 9 -11.90 -3.70 2.55
N PHE A 10 -10.80 -4.42 2.77
CA PHE A 10 -9.84 -4.17 3.83
C PHE A 10 -8.61 -3.45 3.28
N VAL A 11 -8.26 -2.29 3.84
CA VAL A 11 -7.10 -1.47 3.43
C VAL A 11 -6.20 -1.20 4.62
N THR A 12 -4.92 -1.55 4.53
CA THR A 12 -3.90 -1.20 5.53
C THR A 12 -3.13 0.07 5.14
N GLY A 13 -2.65 0.85 6.13
CA GLY A 13 -2.00 2.14 5.88
C GLY A 13 -2.97 3.16 5.29
N ALA A 14 -4.21 3.16 5.81
CA ALA A 14 -5.34 3.85 5.20
C ALA A 14 -5.52 5.31 5.66
N ALA A 15 -4.73 5.79 6.63
CA ALA A 15 -4.93 7.11 7.19
C ALA A 15 -4.64 8.24 6.19
N ARG A 16 -3.74 8.05 5.21
CA ARG A 16 -3.35 9.07 4.25
C ARG A 16 -2.78 8.48 2.94
N GLY A 17 -2.38 9.34 2.01
CA GLY A 17 -1.68 8.96 0.77
C GLY A 17 -2.44 7.95 -0.07
N GLN A 18 -1.75 6.91 -0.54
CA GLN A 18 -2.33 5.89 -1.40
C GLN A 18 -3.45 5.11 -0.69
N GLY A 19 -3.26 4.72 0.59
CA GLY A 19 -4.26 3.95 1.33
C GLY A 19 -5.59 4.68 1.47
N ARG A 20 -5.58 5.98 1.81
CA ARG A 20 -6.79 6.82 1.80
C ARG A 20 -7.42 6.87 0.42
N SER A 21 -6.62 7.09 -0.62
CA SER A 21 -7.11 7.14 -2.00
C SER A 21 -7.80 5.83 -2.39
N HIS A 22 -7.22 4.68 -2.03
CA HIS A 22 -7.83 3.36 -2.26
C HIS A 22 -9.16 3.23 -1.51
N ALA A 23 -9.17 3.50 -0.20
CA ALA A 23 -10.37 3.38 0.65
C ALA A 23 -11.54 4.21 0.10
N VAL A 24 -11.30 5.48 -0.22
CA VAL A 24 -12.32 6.39 -0.73
C VAL A 24 -12.82 5.95 -2.13
N ARG A 25 -11.91 5.52 -2.99
CA ARG A 25 -12.29 5.11 -4.36
C ARG A 25 -13.09 3.81 -4.36
N PHE A 26 -12.77 2.84 -3.49
CA PHE A 26 -13.59 1.64 -3.31
C PHE A 26 -14.99 2.00 -2.80
N ALA A 27 -15.10 2.93 -1.86
CA ALA A 27 -16.40 3.41 -1.38
C ALA A 27 -17.23 4.07 -2.49
N GLN A 28 -16.63 4.88 -3.36
CA GLN A 28 -17.29 5.45 -4.52
C GLN A 28 -17.80 4.39 -5.50
N GLU A 29 -17.17 3.23 -5.53
CA GLU A 29 -17.60 2.07 -6.31
C GLU A 29 -18.56 1.13 -5.56
N GLY A 30 -19.03 1.52 -4.37
CA GLY A 30 -20.08 0.82 -3.63
C GLY A 30 -19.61 -0.14 -2.55
N ALA A 31 -18.30 -0.18 -2.22
CA ALA A 31 -17.79 -1.05 -1.16
C ALA A 31 -17.93 -0.41 0.23
N ASP A 32 -18.20 -1.24 1.25
CA ASP A 32 -17.92 -0.89 2.64
C ASP A 32 -16.44 -1.13 2.95
N VAL A 33 -15.85 -0.36 3.86
CA VAL A 33 -14.39 -0.33 4.06
C VAL A 33 -14.01 -0.61 5.50
N LEU A 34 -13.12 -1.59 5.70
CA LEU A 34 -12.31 -1.72 6.90
C LEU A 34 -10.96 -1.03 6.65
N ALA A 35 -10.65 0.01 7.41
CA ALA A 35 -9.45 0.82 7.25
C ALA A 35 -8.57 0.74 8.49
N THR A 36 -7.31 0.34 8.35
CA THR A 36 -6.36 0.28 9.47
C THR A 36 -5.12 1.11 9.20
N ASP A 37 -4.57 1.68 10.27
CA ASP A 37 -3.28 2.38 10.25
C ASP A 37 -2.67 2.33 11.65
N VAL A 38 -1.34 2.46 11.75
CA VAL A 38 -0.66 2.50 13.05
C VAL A 38 -0.86 3.83 13.78
N CYS A 39 -1.11 4.90 13.04
CA CYS A 39 -1.33 6.26 13.54
C CYS A 39 -0.26 6.72 14.56
N ALA A 40 0.99 6.42 14.29
CA ALA A 40 2.13 6.76 15.14
C ALA A 40 3.39 7.00 14.32
N ASP A 41 4.34 7.73 14.91
CA ASP A 41 5.67 7.88 14.34
C ASP A 41 6.42 6.54 14.35
N ILE A 42 7.14 6.27 13.26
CA ILE A 42 8.00 5.10 13.13
C ILE A 42 9.45 5.56 13.19
N PRO A 43 10.25 5.07 14.15
CA PRO A 43 11.63 5.57 14.37
C PRO A 43 12.54 5.48 13.14
N SER A 44 12.31 4.51 12.25
CA SER A 44 13.11 4.32 11.03
C SER A 44 12.71 5.23 9.88
N THR A 45 11.66 6.05 9.99
CA THR A 45 11.32 7.04 8.97
C THR A 45 11.98 8.38 9.27
N GLY A 46 12.18 9.20 8.25
CA GLY A 46 12.64 10.57 8.41
C GLY A 46 11.51 11.61 8.32
N TYR A 47 10.27 11.16 8.36
CA TYR A 47 9.08 12.00 8.24
C TYR A 47 8.02 11.57 9.28
N PRO A 48 7.11 12.48 9.69
CA PRO A 48 6.09 12.17 10.68
C PRO A 48 5.18 11.02 10.25
N GLY A 49 4.78 10.18 11.19
CA GLY A 49 3.78 9.14 10.99
C GLY A 49 2.39 9.72 10.69
N ALA A 50 1.45 8.85 10.33
CA ALA A 50 0.05 9.23 10.24
C ALA A 50 -0.55 9.45 11.65
N THR A 51 -1.66 10.17 11.71
CA THR A 51 -2.37 10.48 12.94
C THR A 51 -3.75 9.83 12.98
N VAL A 52 -4.31 9.67 14.19
CA VAL A 52 -5.71 9.21 14.37
C VAL A 52 -6.67 10.14 13.63
N ALA A 53 -6.45 11.45 13.67
CA ALA A 53 -7.28 12.42 12.97
C ALA A 53 -7.27 12.21 11.44
N GLU A 54 -6.14 11.81 10.86
CA GLU A 54 -6.05 11.47 9.44
C GLU A 54 -6.79 10.17 9.12
N LEU A 55 -6.83 9.18 10.01
CA LEU A 55 -7.60 7.96 9.83
C LEU A 55 -9.11 8.24 9.92
N GLU A 56 -9.53 9.05 10.88
CA GLU A 56 -10.92 9.51 11.00
C GLU A 56 -11.37 10.35 9.79
N GLU A 57 -10.47 11.14 9.20
CA GLU A 57 -10.77 11.83 7.95
C GLU A 57 -11.00 10.84 6.80
N THR A 58 -10.25 9.75 6.73
CA THR A 58 -10.50 8.68 5.75
C THR A 58 -11.88 8.05 5.96
N LYS A 59 -12.26 7.76 7.21
CA LYS A 59 -13.61 7.29 7.56
C LYS A 59 -14.69 8.27 7.09
N ARG A 60 -14.54 9.54 7.42
CA ARG A 60 -15.49 10.59 7.01
C ARG A 60 -15.67 10.67 5.49
N LEU A 61 -14.59 10.52 4.73
CA LEU A 61 -14.63 10.53 3.26
C LEU A 61 -15.33 9.31 2.68
N VAL A 62 -15.12 8.12 3.26
CA VAL A 62 -15.83 6.89 2.90
C VAL A 62 -17.34 7.03 3.20
N GLU A 63 -17.68 7.54 4.38
CA GLU A 63 -19.07 7.77 4.79
C GLU A 63 -19.76 8.83 3.93
N ALA A 64 -19.03 9.86 3.50
CA ALA A 64 -19.52 10.87 2.55
C ALA A 64 -19.84 10.29 1.15
N ALA A 65 -19.19 9.16 0.78
CA ALA A 65 -19.54 8.40 -0.42
C ALA A 65 -20.76 7.47 -0.20
N GLY A 66 -21.40 7.53 0.98
CA GLY A 66 -22.61 6.75 1.32
C GLY A 66 -22.31 5.29 1.72
N ARG A 67 -21.08 4.99 2.15
CA ARG A 67 -20.68 3.63 2.55
C ARG A 67 -20.28 3.58 4.02
N ARG A 68 -20.32 2.37 4.61
CA ARG A 68 -19.88 2.16 6.00
C ARG A 68 -18.36 2.09 6.05
N CYS A 69 -17.78 2.64 7.12
CA CYS A 69 -16.35 2.53 7.36
C CYS A 69 -16.09 2.16 8.83
N VAL A 70 -15.35 1.08 9.03
CA VAL A 70 -14.81 0.70 10.34
C VAL A 70 -13.32 1.01 10.36
N THR A 71 -12.84 1.68 11.39
CA THR A 71 -11.43 2.06 11.53
C THR A 71 -10.81 1.41 12.76
N HIS A 72 -9.57 0.90 12.63
CA HIS A 72 -8.78 0.44 13.77
C HIS A 72 -7.37 1.01 13.73
N VAL A 73 -6.91 1.51 14.87
CA VAL A 73 -5.50 1.87 15.07
C VAL A 73 -4.74 0.62 15.45
N VAL A 74 -3.94 0.08 14.52
CA VAL A 74 -3.20 -1.16 14.70
C VAL A 74 -1.94 -1.18 13.84
N ASP A 75 -0.85 -1.71 14.41
CA ASP A 75 0.39 -1.95 13.67
C ASP A 75 0.29 -3.27 12.89
N VAL A 76 0.64 -3.25 11.60
CA VAL A 76 0.64 -4.45 10.75
C VAL A 76 1.59 -5.55 11.25
N ARG A 77 2.53 -5.23 12.14
CA ARG A 77 3.42 -6.18 12.82
C ARG A 77 2.74 -6.93 13.96
N ASP A 78 1.68 -6.37 14.52
CA ASP A 78 0.91 -7.00 15.61
C ASP A 78 -0.12 -7.98 15.04
N HIS A 79 0.27 -9.24 14.94
CA HIS A 79 -0.61 -10.29 14.41
C HIS A 79 -1.92 -10.42 15.18
N ALA A 80 -1.88 -10.34 16.52
CA ALA A 80 -3.08 -10.50 17.35
C ALA A 80 -4.03 -9.30 17.19
N GLY A 81 -3.47 -8.07 17.19
CA GLY A 81 -4.23 -6.85 16.94
C GLY A 81 -4.83 -6.82 15.54
N MET A 82 -4.09 -7.24 14.52
CA MET A 82 -4.59 -7.34 13.14
C MET A 82 -5.72 -8.36 13.02
N ALA A 83 -5.60 -9.52 13.65
CA ALA A 83 -6.65 -10.53 13.65
C ALA A 83 -7.93 -10.02 14.34
N ALA A 84 -7.79 -9.35 15.50
CA ALA A 84 -8.91 -8.75 16.21
C ALA A 84 -9.60 -7.65 15.35
N ALA A 85 -8.84 -6.75 14.74
CA ALA A 85 -9.37 -5.70 13.88
C ALA A 85 -10.14 -6.28 12.67
N VAL A 86 -9.63 -7.36 12.06
CA VAL A 86 -10.32 -8.06 10.97
C VAL A 86 -11.60 -8.75 11.44
N ASP A 87 -11.56 -9.46 12.57
CA ASP A 87 -12.73 -10.16 13.11
C ASP A 87 -13.83 -9.14 13.53
N GLU A 88 -13.49 -8.04 14.17
CA GLU A 88 -14.41 -6.95 14.52
C GLU A 88 -14.98 -6.25 13.28
N GLY A 89 -14.12 -5.90 12.31
CA GLY A 89 -14.56 -5.30 11.05
C GLY A 89 -15.49 -6.22 10.26
N ALA A 90 -15.19 -7.52 10.21
CA ALA A 90 -16.05 -8.51 9.55
C ALA A 90 -17.39 -8.72 10.28
N ALA A 91 -17.42 -8.60 11.60
CA ALA A 91 -18.67 -8.67 12.37
C ALA A 91 -19.61 -7.51 12.05
N GLU A 92 -19.07 -6.31 11.79
CA GLU A 92 -19.87 -5.13 11.46
C GLU A 92 -20.21 -5.03 9.97
N LEU A 93 -19.24 -5.26 9.09
CA LEU A 93 -19.38 -5.00 7.65
C LEU A 93 -19.79 -6.24 6.85
N GLY A 94 -19.44 -7.42 7.32
CA GLY A 94 -19.54 -8.68 6.59
C GLY A 94 -18.17 -9.23 6.20
N VAL A 95 -18.16 -10.38 5.54
CA VAL A 95 -16.93 -11.06 5.12
C VAL A 95 -16.15 -10.18 4.13
N ILE A 96 -14.85 -10.01 4.37
CA ILE A 96 -13.96 -9.27 3.47
C ILE A 96 -13.90 -9.97 2.10
N ASP A 97 -14.10 -9.22 1.03
CA ASP A 97 -14.02 -9.67 -0.36
C ASP A 97 -12.71 -9.26 -1.03
N VAL A 98 -12.14 -8.13 -0.60
CA VAL A 98 -10.91 -7.58 -1.17
C VAL A 98 -9.96 -7.17 -0.05
N VAL A 99 -8.68 -7.52 -0.19
CA VAL A 99 -7.59 -7.05 0.67
C VAL A 99 -6.65 -6.17 -0.13
N VAL A 100 -6.39 -4.96 0.35
CA VAL A 100 -5.36 -4.07 -0.17
C VAL A 100 -4.26 -3.93 0.88
N ALA A 101 -3.18 -4.69 0.70
CA ALA A 101 -2.02 -4.66 1.57
C ALA A 101 -1.10 -3.50 1.14
N ASN A 102 -1.40 -2.30 1.67
CA ASN A 102 -0.78 -1.05 1.26
C ASN A 102 0.22 -0.49 2.29
N ALA A 103 0.08 -0.79 3.58
CA ALA A 103 0.96 -0.27 4.62
C ALA A 103 2.44 -0.49 4.29
N GLY A 104 3.26 0.54 4.48
CA GLY A 104 4.69 0.47 4.23
C GLY A 104 5.39 1.78 4.52
N ILE A 105 6.69 1.70 4.75
CA ILE A 105 7.58 2.84 5.05
C ILE A 105 8.80 2.84 4.13
N ALA A 106 9.39 4.02 3.92
CA ALA A 106 10.77 4.16 3.46
C ALA A 106 11.69 4.33 4.67
N GLY A 107 12.79 3.60 4.72
CA GLY A 107 13.80 3.78 5.77
C GLY A 107 14.59 5.08 5.58
N LYS A 108 15.16 5.60 6.67
CA LYS A 108 15.94 6.85 6.68
C LYS A 108 17.45 6.65 6.41
N ASP A 109 17.95 5.42 6.52
CA ASP A 109 19.36 5.10 6.32
C ASP A 109 19.60 4.66 4.88
N TYR A 110 20.67 5.15 4.27
CA TYR A 110 20.98 4.91 2.86
C TYR A 110 22.35 4.23 2.68
N GLY A 111 22.36 3.13 1.91
CA GLY A 111 23.55 2.35 1.59
C GLY A 111 23.75 1.15 2.53
N VAL A 112 24.38 0.09 2.00
CA VAL A 112 24.54 -1.20 2.72
C VAL A 112 25.32 -1.06 4.01
N GLN A 113 26.35 -0.22 4.04
CA GLN A 113 27.19 -0.02 5.23
C GLN A 113 26.56 0.93 6.26
N ALA A 114 25.76 1.90 5.80
CA ALA A 114 25.17 2.92 6.67
C ALA A 114 23.81 2.51 7.23
N THR A 115 23.11 1.55 6.60
CA THR A 115 21.82 1.06 7.11
C THR A 115 22.04 0.28 8.40
N SER A 116 21.53 0.80 9.51
CA SER A 116 21.58 0.12 10.79
C SER A 116 20.74 -1.16 10.78
N VAL A 117 21.11 -2.14 11.61
CA VAL A 117 20.36 -3.40 11.71
C VAL A 117 18.93 -3.16 12.20
N ASP A 118 18.71 -2.15 13.03
CA ASP A 118 17.39 -1.82 13.56
C ASP A 118 16.49 -1.21 12.47
N VAL A 119 17.01 -0.29 11.66
CA VAL A 119 16.29 0.23 10.48
C VAL A 119 16.02 -0.89 9.46
N TRP A 120 17.00 -1.77 9.22
CA TRP A 120 16.80 -2.94 8.36
C TRP A 120 15.62 -3.81 8.84
N ARG A 121 15.63 -4.17 10.13
CA ARG A 121 14.58 -5.02 10.72
C ARG A 121 13.22 -4.33 10.64
N GLU A 122 13.12 -3.09 11.09
CA GLU A 122 11.85 -2.37 11.11
C GLU A 122 11.24 -2.22 9.70
N VAL A 123 12.07 -1.89 8.70
CA VAL A 123 11.61 -1.80 7.29
C VAL A 123 11.15 -3.16 6.75
N VAL A 124 11.88 -4.23 7.02
CA VAL A 124 11.50 -5.59 6.58
C VAL A 124 10.25 -6.07 7.33
N ASP A 125 10.18 -5.84 8.62
CA ASP A 125 9.05 -6.27 9.44
C ASP A 125 7.74 -5.56 9.02
N ILE A 126 7.79 -4.28 8.70
CA ILE A 126 6.60 -3.56 8.23
C ILE A 126 6.28 -3.91 6.77
N ASN A 127 7.28 -3.78 5.87
CA ASN A 127 7.03 -3.83 4.43
C ASN A 127 6.88 -5.24 3.86
N LEU A 128 7.33 -6.28 4.57
CA LEU A 128 7.25 -7.67 4.12
C LEU A 128 6.47 -8.54 5.12
N SER A 129 6.91 -8.62 6.37
CA SER A 129 6.23 -9.44 7.39
C SER A 129 4.83 -8.90 7.69
N GLY A 130 4.65 -7.58 7.77
CA GLY A 130 3.35 -6.94 7.96
C GLY A 130 2.39 -7.15 6.80
N VAL A 131 2.90 -7.21 5.55
CA VAL A 131 2.08 -7.58 4.39
C VAL A 131 1.66 -9.05 4.47
N PHE A 132 2.57 -9.96 4.86
CA PHE A 132 2.22 -11.36 5.10
C PHE A 132 1.12 -11.50 6.16
N ILE A 133 1.23 -10.81 7.30
CA ILE A 133 0.21 -10.79 8.36
C ILE A 133 -1.12 -10.23 7.82
N THR A 134 -1.07 -9.17 7.02
CA THR A 134 -2.27 -8.58 6.37
C THR A 134 -2.97 -9.60 5.47
N LEU A 135 -2.22 -10.36 4.66
CA LEU A 135 -2.79 -11.41 3.82
C LEU A 135 -3.39 -12.54 4.68
N GLN A 136 -2.64 -13.00 5.69
CA GLN A 136 -3.04 -14.11 6.55
C GLN A 136 -4.37 -13.81 7.27
N THR A 137 -4.47 -12.62 7.87
CA THR A 137 -5.67 -12.21 8.62
C THR A 137 -6.81 -11.81 7.70
N GLY A 138 -6.55 -10.99 6.68
CA GLY A 138 -7.57 -10.46 5.78
C GLY A 138 -8.18 -11.51 4.84
N CYS A 139 -7.44 -12.57 4.47
CA CYS A 139 -7.97 -13.63 3.61
C CYS A 139 -8.76 -14.70 4.38
N LYS A 140 -8.72 -14.72 5.73
CA LYS A 140 -9.35 -15.75 6.58
C LYS A 140 -10.80 -16.02 6.16
N GLY A 141 -11.65 -15.00 6.15
CA GLY A 141 -13.06 -15.15 5.81
C GLY A 141 -13.31 -15.58 4.36
N MET A 142 -12.48 -15.13 3.40
CA MET A 142 -12.54 -15.60 2.01
C MET A 142 -12.23 -17.09 1.90
N ILE A 143 -11.23 -17.57 2.63
CA ILE A 143 -10.81 -18.98 2.65
C ILE A 143 -11.90 -19.84 3.31
N GLU A 144 -12.43 -19.42 4.45
CA GLU A 144 -13.47 -20.13 5.20
C GLU A 144 -14.78 -20.29 4.39
N ARG A 145 -15.18 -19.25 3.65
CA ARG A 145 -16.36 -19.36 2.77
C ARG A 145 -16.10 -20.10 1.44
N GLY A 146 -14.84 -20.45 1.12
CA GLY A 146 -14.47 -21.10 -0.14
C GLY A 146 -14.32 -20.14 -1.34
N GLY A 147 -14.01 -18.85 -1.12
CA GLY A 147 -13.85 -17.81 -2.16
C GLY A 147 -15.18 -17.31 -2.73
N PRO A 148 -15.22 -16.53 -3.82
CA PRO A 148 -14.07 -15.86 -4.47
C PRO A 148 -13.58 -14.62 -3.71
N GLY A 149 -12.46 -14.06 -4.15
CA GLY A 149 -11.90 -12.83 -3.59
C GLY A 149 -10.75 -12.24 -4.39
N ALA A 150 -10.25 -11.09 -3.95
CA ALA A 150 -9.09 -10.46 -4.56
C ALA A 150 -8.14 -9.86 -3.51
N VAL A 151 -6.85 -9.98 -3.76
CA VAL A 151 -5.79 -9.35 -2.97
C VAL A 151 -4.93 -8.50 -3.90
N VAL A 152 -4.70 -7.25 -3.51
CA VAL A 152 -3.75 -6.37 -4.19
C VAL A 152 -2.66 -5.95 -3.20
N VAL A 153 -1.42 -6.29 -3.52
CA VAL A 153 -0.24 -5.94 -2.75
C VAL A 153 0.39 -4.68 -3.34
N VAL A 154 0.54 -3.64 -2.53
CA VAL A 154 1.23 -2.41 -2.95
C VAL A 154 2.74 -2.58 -2.70
N SER A 155 3.45 -2.99 -3.76
CA SER A 155 4.90 -3.10 -3.74
C SER A 155 5.57 -1.76 -4.12
N SER A 156 6.46 -1.76 -5.08
CA SER A 156 7.18 -0.61 -5.64
C SER A 156 7.92 -1.05 -6.91
N ILE A 157 8.32 -0.12 -7.77
CA ILE A 157 9.32 -0.41 -8.81
C ILE A 157 10.62 -0.98 -8.22
N MET A 158 10.92 -0.64 -6.95
CA MET A 158 12.05 -1.21 -6.19
C MET A 158 11.87 -2.70 -5.85
N GLY A 159 10.74 -3.31 -6.15
CA GLY A 159 10.52 -4.76 -6.15
C GLY A 159 10.84 -5.44 -7.47
N LEU A 160 11.06 -4.68 -8.55
CA LEU A 160 11.35 -5.20 -9.89
C LEU A 160 12.71 -4.77 -10.42
N ARG A 161 13.21 -3.62 -9.97
CA ARG A 161 14.57 -3.14 -10.24
C ARG A 161 15.17 -2.58 -8.96
N THR A 162 16.44 -2.25 -8.99
CA THR A 162 17.10 -1.51 -7.91
C THR A 162 17.98 -0.40 -8.47
N HIS A 163 18.11 0.66 -7.71
CA HIS A 163 19.25 1.56 -7.72
C HIS A 163 19.86 1.53 -6.32
N GLY A 164 21.12 1.83 -6.16
CA GLY A 164 21.79 1.81 -4.85
C GLY A 164 21.08 2.69 -3.80
N GLY A 165 21.34 2.43 -2.53
CA GLY A 165 20.98 3.33 -1.46
C GLY A 165 19.94 2.82 -0.46
N VAL A 166 18.97 1.99 -0.86
CA VAL A 166 17.84 1.59 0.01
C VAL A 166 17.74 0.05 0.17
N PRO A 167 18.76 -0.61 0.76
CA PRO A 167 18.84 -2.08 0.77
C PRO A 167 17.67 -2.75 1.46
N ALA A 168 17.23 -2.26 2.62
CA ALA A 168 16.12 -2.84 3.38
C ALA A 168 14.80 -2.75 2.60
N TYR A 169 14.51 -1.55 2.05
CA TYR A 169 13.30 -1.32 1.26
C TYR A 169 13.27 -2.17 -0.01
N THR A 170 14.36 -2.16 -0.77
CA THR A 170 14.50 -2.97 -1.99
C THR A 170 14.31 -4.46 -1.70
N SER A 171 14.96 -4.99 -0.66
CA SER A 171 14.84 -6.40 -0.28
C SER A 171 13.41 -6.76 0.11
N ALA A 172 12.76 -5.93 0.93
CA ALA A 172 11.37 -6.14 1.31
C ALA A 172 10.43 -6.13 0.09
N LYS A 173 10.57 -5.13 -0.80
CA LYS A 173 9.71 -5.00 -1.98
C LYS A 173 9.96 -6.09 -3.03
N HIS A 174 11.19 -6.62 -3.18
CA HIS A 174 11.44 -7.85 -3.96
C HIS A 174 10.81 -9.09 -3.31
N GLY A 175 10.87 -9.19 -1.96
CA GLY A 175 10.21 -10.25 -1.21
C GLY A 175 8.70 -10.31 -1.48
N LEU A 176 8.04 -9.15 -1.66
CA LEU A 176 6.62 -9.08 -2.00
C LEU A 176 6.29 -9.71 -3.36
N VAL A 177 7.20 -9.69 -4.33
CA VAL A 177 7.00 -10.39 -5.62
C VAL A 177 6.91 -11.90 -5.40
N GLY A 178 7.78 -12.44 -4.56
CA GLY A 178 7.74 -13.85 -4.16
C GLY A 178 6.47 -14.19 -3.38
N LEU A 179 6.13 -13.39 -2.38
CA LEU A 179 4.92 -13.56 -1.56
C LEU A 179 3.65 -13.53 -2.43
N THR A 180 3.53 -12.55 -3.34
CA THR A 180 2.39 -12.43 -4.27
C THR A 180 2.22 -13.69 -5.12
N LYS A 181 3.30 -14.22 -5.71
CA LYS A 181 3.25 -15.42 -6.54
C LYS A 181 2.91 -16.68 -5.73
N SER A 182 3.47 -16.82 -4.53
CA SER A 182 3.17 -17.94 -3.62
C SER A 182 1.70 -17.93 -3.22
N ALA A 183 1.20 -16.80 -2.74
CA ALA A 183 -0.20 -16.64 -2.35
C ALA A 183 -1.17 -16.83 -3.55
N ALA A 184 -0.82 -16.32 -4.74
CA ALA A 184 -1.61 -16.52 -5.95
C ALA A 184 -1.72 -18.01 -6.30
N HIS A 185 -0.63 -18.76 -6.22
CA HIS A 185 -0.63 -20.20 -6.50
C HIS A 185 -1.47 -20.97 -5.46
N GLU A 186 -1.32 -20.66 -4.19
CA GLU A 186 -2.01 -21.33 -3.08
C GLU A 186 -3.53 -21.06 -3.10
N LEU A 187 -3.93 -19.79 -3.27
CA LEU A 187 -5.32 -19.35 -3.12
C LEU A 187 -6.15 -19.49 -4.40
N SER A 188 -5.50 -19.74 -5.55
CA SER A 188 -6.19 -19.86 -6.85
C SER A 188 -7.28 -20.92 -6.89
N ARG A 189 -7.09 -22.03 -6.18
CA ARG A 189 -8.10 -23.12 -6.07
C ARG A 189 -9.42 -22.68 -5.43
N LEU A 190 -9.41 -21.56 -4.69
CA LEU A 190 -10.57 -20.93 -4.08
C LEU A 190 -11.06 -19.73 -4.90
N SER A 191 -10.55 -19.53 -6.12
CA SER A 191 -10.84 -18.37 -6.96
C SER A 191 -10.49 -17.03 -6.28
N ILE A 192 -9.52 -17.04 -5.37
CA ILE A 192 -8.95 -15.83 -4.77
C ILE A 192 -7.73 -15.42 -5.61
N ARG A 193 -7.80 -14.24 -6.21
CA ARG A 193 -6.73 -13.68 -7.05
C ARG A 193 -5.79 -12.84 -6.20
N VAL A 194 -4.48 -12.96 -6.43
CA VAL A 194 -3.47 -12.17 -5.72
C VAL A 194 -2.54 -11.53 -6.74
N ASN A 195 -2.46 -10.20 -6.75
CA ASN A 195 -1.62 -9.44 -7.69
C ASN A 195 -0.86 -8.34 -6.94
N ALA A 196 0.20 -7.85 -7.53
CA ALA A 196 0.96 -6.72 -7.01
C ALA A 196 0.92 -5.54 -7.98
N VAL A 197 0.79 -4.33 -7.44
CA VAL A 197 1.10 -3.08 -8.13
C VAL A 197 2.49 -2.61 -7.74
N HIS A 198 3.20 -2.01 -8.67
CA HIS A 198 4.56 -1.50 -8.47
C HIS A 198 4.62 0.00 -8.83
N PRO A 199 4.18 0.88 -7.90
CA PRO A 199 4.26 2.31 -8.12
C PRO A 199 5.70 2.79 -8.28
N GLY A 200 5.90 3.80 -9.13
CA GLY A 200 7.09 4.64 -9.14
C GLY A 200 7.03 5.68 -8.02
N ASN A 201 7.51 6.89 -8.29
CA ASN A 201 7.33 8.00 -7.37
C ASN A 201 5.87 8.44 -7.37
N VAL A 202 5.23 8.42 -6.21
CA VAL A 202 3.84 8.87 -6.00
C VAL A 202 3.84 10.01 -5.00
N LEU A 203 3.28 11.15 -5.35
CA LEU A 203 3.25 12.35 -4.50
C LEU A 203 2.39 12.09 -3.25
N THR A 204 3.07 11.80 -2.17
CA THR A 204 2.51 11.48 -0.85
C THR A 204 3.48 11.98 0.24
N PRO A 205 3.09 12.04 1.52
CA PRO A 205 4.01 12.41 2.60
C PRO A 205 5.29 11.56 2.70
N MET A 206 5.27 10.32 2.16
CA MET A 206 6.47 9.48 2.05
C MET A 206 7.52 10.05 1.08
N ILE A 207 7.08 10.78 0.06
CA ILE A 207 7.94 11.42 -0.96
C ILE A 207 8.10 12.91 -0.65
N GLU A 208 7.02 13.59 -0.29
CA GLU A 208 6.96 15.02 -0.04
C GLU A 208 7.40 15.33 1.40
N ASN A 209 8.71 15.29 1.61
CA ASN A 209 9.31 15.62 2.90
C ASN A 209 10.76 16.12 2.73
N ASP A 210 11.25 16.86 3.74
CA ASP A 210 12.57 17.47 3.72
C ASP A 210 13.72 16.46 3.57
N VAL A 211 13.56 15.24 4.09
CA VAL A 211 14.61 14.20 4.00
C VAL A 211 14.80 13.76 2.55
N LEU A 212 13.70 13.37 1.88
CA LEU A 212 13.80 12.91 0.51
C LEU A 212 14.14 14.07 -0.45
N PHE A 213 13.45 15.19 -0.31
CA PHE A 213 13.68 16.34 -1.17
C PHE A 213 15.10 16.91 -1.00
N GLY A 214 15.64 16.93 0.24
CA GLY A 214 17.02 17.32 0.52
C GLY A 214 18.07 16.43 -0.15
N MET A 215 17.75 15.16 -0.45
CA MET A 215 18.66 14.29 -1.23
C MET A 215 18.79 14.73 -2.69
N PHE A 216 17.71 15.28 -3.26
CA PHE A 216 17.72 15.78 -4.65
C PHE A 216 18.21 17.22 -4.76
N ARG A 217 18.01 18.02 -3.72
CA ARG A 217 18.38 19.44 -3.67
C ARG A 217 19.12 19.78 -2.37
N PRO A 218 20.33 19.18 -2.18
CA PRO A 218 21.15 19.43 -0.98
C PRO A 218 21.68 20.89 -0.90
N ASP A 219 21.51 21.65 -1.97
CA ASP A 219 21.82 23.07 -2.06
C ASP A 219 20.76 23.96 -1.42
N LEU A 220 19.56 23.44 -1.14
CA LEU A 220 18.45 24.18 -0.52
C LEU A 220 18.19 23.69 0.90
N PRO A 221 17.92 24.60 1.86
CA PRO A 221 17.63 24.21 3.26
C PRO A 221 16.26 23.52 3.41
N HIS A 222 15.27 23.91 2.63
CA HIS A 222 13.90 23.37 2.63
C HIS A 222 13.39 23.29 1.18
N PRO A 223 13.78 22.28 0.41
CA PRO A 223 13.35 22.16 -0.99
C PRO A 223 11.87 21.81 -1.06
N THR A 224 11.18 22.43 -2.01
CA THR A 224 9.77 22.20 -2.30
C THR A 224 9.57 21.15 -3.40
N ALA A 225 8.32 20.73 -3.60
CA ALA A 225 7.95 19.84 -4.72
C ALA A 225 8.36 20.44 -6.07
N ASP A 226 8.19 21.76 -6.27
CA ASP A 226 8.55 22.44 -7.52
C ASP A 226 10.06 22.45 -7.76
N ASP A 227 10.88 22.53 -6.70
CA ASP A 227 12.35 22.47 -6.79
C ASP A 227 12.85 21.08 -7.22
N VAL A 228 12.13 20.03 -6.85
CA VAL A 228 12.52 18.63 -7.09
C VAL A 228 11.86 18.05 -8.36
N ALA A 229 10.72 18.58 -8.78
CA ALA A 229 9.96 18.07 -9.92
C ALA A 229 10.79 17.87 -11.21
N PRO A 230 11.68 18.81 -11.64
CA PRO A 230 12.47 18.61 -12.84
C PRO A 230 13.44 17.42 -12.75
N LEU A 231 13.98 17.14 -11.56
CA LEU A 231 14.89 16.01 -11.32
C LEU A 231 14.11 14.69 -11.31
N MET A 232 12.96 14.66 -10.65
CA MET A 232 12.07 13.50 -10.63
C MET A 232 11.57 13.16 -12.05
N GLN A 233 11.19 14.16 -12.85
CA GLN A 233 10.78 13.95 -14.24
C GLN A 233 11.86 13.31 -15.09
N GLN A 234 13.14 13.64 -14.86
CA GLN A 234 14.26 13.01 -15.56
C GLN A 234 14.39 11.52 -15.26
N MET A 235 13.78 11.00 -14.21
CA MET A 235 13.77 9.56 -13.88
C MET A 235 12.69 8.79 -14.63
N ASN A 236 11.76 9.48 -15.30
CA ASN A 236 10.60 8.92 -15.97
C ASN A 236 10.73 9.01 -17.50
N LEU A 237 10.05 8.14 -18.25
CA LEU A 237 9.88 8.27 -19.70
C LEU A 237 8.74 9.21 -20.04
N LEU A 238 7.62 9.11 -19.32
CA LEU A 238 6.52 10.05 -19.49
C LEU A 238 6.87 11.42 -18.87
N PRO A 239 6.41 12.53 -19.45
CA PRO A 239 6.78 13.89 -19.05
C PRO A 239 6.02 14.37 -17.81
N ALA A 240 6.14 13.61 -16.71
CA ALA A 240 5.59 13.95 -15.40
C ALA A 240 6.59 13.59 -14.31
N PRO A 241 6.68 14.36 -13.22
CA PRO A 241 7.65 14.10 -12.14
C PRO A 241 7.24 12.92 -11.25
N TRP A 242 5.97 12.70 -11.03
CA TRP A 242 5.38 11.65 -10.20
C TRP A 242 3.98 11.30 -10.65
N ALA A 243 3.47 10.15 -10.20
CA ALA A 243 2.06 9.81 -10.24
C ALA A 243 1.34 10.41 -9.01
N LEU A 244 0.04 10.53 -9.10
CA LEU A 244 -0.82 10.83 -7.95
C LEU A 244 -1.31 9.52 -7.31
N PRO A 245 -1.74 9.55 -6.03
CA PRO A 245 -2.38 8.40 -5.40
C PRO A 245 -3.54 7.82 -6.22
N SER A 246 -4.34 8.67 -6.87
CA SER A 246 -5.44 8.27 -7.75
C SER A 246 -5.00 7.41 -8.93
N ASP A 247 -3.84 7.69 -9.53
CA ASP A 247 -3.35 6.94 -10.70
C ASP A 247 -3.03 5.49 -10.34
N VAL A 248 -2.44 5.27 -9.16
CA VAL A 248 -2.20 3.93 -8.62
C VAL A 248 -3.50 3.27 -8.22
N THR A 249 -4.43 4.04 -7.65
CA THR A 249 -5.73 3.54 -7.19
C THR A 249 -6.55 2.94 -8.32
N GLU A 250 -6.58 3.53 -9.51
CA GLU A 250 -7.31 2.96 -10.65
C GLU A 250 -6.78 1.57 -11.05
N ALA A 251 -5.47 1.35 -10.96
CA ALA A 251 -4.90 0.02 -11.19
C ALA A 251 -5.30 -0.98 -10.09
N VAL A 252 -5.34 -0.53 -8.83
CA VAL A 252 -5.81 -1.36 -7.69
C VAL A 252 -7.28 -1.73 -7.87
N ILE A 253 -8.14 -0.79 -8.22
CA ILE A 253 -9.56 -1.00 -8.52
C ILE A 253 -9.71 -2.03 -9.65
N TRP A 254 -9.00 -1.87 -10.76
CA TRP A 254 -9.07 -2.80 -11.88
C TRP A 254 -8.64 -4.21 -11.47
N LEU A 255 -7.49 -4.37 -10.80
CA LEU A 255 -6.98 -5.67 -10.35
C LEU A 255 -7.92 -6.34 -9.33
N ALA A 256 -8.59 -5.57 -8.48
CA ALA A 256 -9.54 -6.10 -7.51
C ALA A 256 -10.88 -6.50 -8.14
N SER A 257 -11.30 -5.87 -9.24
CA SER A 257 -12.60 -6.06 -9.89
C SER A 257 -12.68 -7.34 -10.75
N ASP A 258 -13.90 -7.70 -11.15
CA ASP A 258 -14.16 -8.80 -12.09
C ASP A 258 -13.63 -8.54 -13.51
N GLN A 259 -13.27 -7.29 -13.83
CA GLN A 259 -12.62 -6.96 -15.10
C GLN A 259 -11.25 -7.64 -15.22
N ALA A 260 -10.58 -7.93 -14.09
CA ALA A 260 -9.32 -8.66 -14.02
C ALA A 260 -9.49 -10.14 -13.57
N ARG A 261 -10.66 -10.75 -13.79
CA ARG A 261 -11.00 -12.09 -13.27
C ARG A 261 -10.06 -13.21 -13.68
N TYR A 262 -9.27 -13.01 -14.72
CA TYR A 262 -8.26 -13.97 -15.19
C TYR A 262 -6.82 -13.53 -14.95
N VAL A 263 -6.62 -12.51 -14.10
CA VAL A 263 -5.30 -11.99 -13.74
C VAL A 263 -4.98 -12.38 -12.30
N THR A 264 -3.96 -13.20 -12.11
CA THR A 264 -3.42 -13.57 -10.79
C THR A 264 -1.91 -13.80 -10.89
N GLY A 265 -1.16 -13.49 -9.82
CA GLY A 265 0.30 -13.59 -9.78
C GLY A 265 1.03 -12.51 -10.59
N ALA A 266 0.31 -11.51 -11.08
CA ALA A 266 0.87 -10.44 -11.89
C ALA A 266 1.60 -9.38 -11.04
N SER A 267 2.61 -8.76 -11.67
CA SER A 267 3.31 -7.57 -11.18
C SER A 267 3.06 -6.44 -12.18
N LEU A 268 2.27 -5.44 -11.79
CA LEU A 268 1.84 -4.34 -12.66
C LEU A 268 2.55 -3.03 -12.28
N PRO A 269 3.51 -2.53 -13.09
CA PRO A 269 4.13 -1.23 -12.86
C PRO A 269 3.16 -0.07 -13.14
N ILE A 270 3.15 0.94 -12.24
CA ILE A 270 2.50 2.24 -12.44
C ILE A 270 3.56 3.29 -12.12
N ASP A 271 4.45 3.54 -13.07
CA ASP A 271 5.74 4.13 -12.79
C ASP A 271 6.23 5.17 -13.82
N LEU A 272 5.34 5.64 -14.68
CA LEU A 272 5.69 6.58 -15.74
C LEU A 272 6.81 6.08 -16.69
N GLY A 273 7.01 4.75 -16.76
CA GLY A 273 8.05 4.10 -17.55
C GLY A 273 9.43 4.13 -16.91
N ALA A 274 9.53 4.46 -15.61
CA ALA A 274 10.81 4.57 -14.92
C ALA A 274 11.59 3.25 -14.88
N ILE A 275 10.94 2.10 -14.89
CA ILE A 275 11.59 0.78 -14.80
C ILE A 275 12.38 0.41 -16.07
N ILE A 276 12.02 0.96 -17.20
CA ILE A 276 12.66 0.66 -18.51
C ILE A 276 13.49 1.84 -19.03
N LYS A 277 13.65 2.90 -18.25
CA LYS A 277 14.52 4.03 -18.55
C LYS A 277 15.93 3.73 -18.04
#